data_1da4adafc417ea6d9091cf5e611cb8d2
#
_entry.id   1da4adafc417ea6d9091cf5e611cb8d2
#
_cell.length_a   1.000
_cell.length_b   1.000
_cell.length_c   1.000
_cell.angle_alpha   90.00
_cell.angle_beta   90.00
_cell.angle_gamma   90.00
#
_symmetry.space_group_name_H-M   'P 1'
#
loop_
_entity.id
_entity.type
_entity.pdbx_description
1 polymer ?
#
loop_
_entity_poly.entity_id
_entity_poly.type
_entity_poly.pdbx_seq_one_letter_code
_entity_poly.pdbx_strand_id
1 'polypeptide(L)'
;NYMKQIDTSSSTSIKTSANEGIEKLFDGDINTKLCTSDGFPLRISWQMKKPIILKKYTLTTANDSEAYSYRNPKSWHLYGSNNGTSWTQIDTVTDSGIEAKNLKAYTYETDIQESYQYYLIQFEGNGTIYYGFQLAAISLNGDVADVDKEMGEDLSSYYDSIFASATTAKGNGDEKPSNLFDGSKESKLFEFSNKFSIAWKMKQNTTLYSYTITTANDNAKYPNRTIKAWKLYGSTDGSN
;
A
#
# COMPACT_ATOMS: atom_id res chain seq x y z
N ASN A 1 6.34 -14.54 8.47
CA ASN A 1 7.31 -13.47 8.55
C ASN A 1 7.57 -12.88 7.16
N TYR A 2 7.14 -11.65 6.91
CA TYR A 2 7.21 -10.98 5.60
C TYR A 2 8.54 -10.26 5.34
N MET A 3 9.56 -10.46 6.20
CA MET A 3 10.89 -9.83 6.10
C MET A 3 11.55 -10.03 4.73
N LYS A 4 11.36 -11.20 4.09
CA LYS A 4 11.88 -11.47 2.74
C LYS A 4 11.18 -10.68 1.63
N GLN A 5 10.10 -9.98 1.95
CA GLN A 5 9.30 -9.18 1.03
C GLN A 5 9.55 -7.68 1.19
N ILE A 6 10.41 -7.27 2.12
CA ILE A 6 10.76 -5.88 2.35
C ILE A 6 11.78 -5.45 1.30
N ASP A 7 11.41 -4.45 0.53
CA ASP A 7 12.31 -3.78 -0.40
C ASP A 7 12.91 -2.59 0.35
N THR A 8 14.17 -2.71 0.73
CA THR A 8 14.86 -1.73 1.55
C THR A 8 15.28 -0.53 0.73
N SER A 9 14.43 0.45 0.64
CA SER A 9 14.86 1.80 0.29
C SER A 9 14.48 2.74 1.42
N SER A 10 15.29 2.81 2.41
CA SER A 10 15.05 3.68 3.53
C SER A 10 15.28 5.13 3.21
N SER A 11 14.39 5.96 3.63
CA SER A 11 14.32 7.36 3.26
C SER A 11 14.95 8.34 4.26
N THR A 12 15.68 7.90 5.27
CA THR A 12 16.31 8.83 6.20
C THR A 12 17.81 8.59 6.28
N SER A 13 18.58 9.67 6.11
CA SER A 13 20.02 9.65 6.35
C SER A 13 20.31 9.58 7.86
N ILE A 14 20.08 8.39 8.46
CA ILE A 14 20.40 8.15 9.86
C ILE A 14 21.92 7.97 9.96
N LYS A 15 22.55 8.72 10.85
CA LYS A 15 23.97 8.58 11.12
C LYS A 15 24.23 7.32 11.95
N THR A 16 24.83 6.33 11.36
CA THR A 16 25.13 5.06 12.01
C THR A 16 26.63 4.79 12.02
N SER A 17 27.06 3.93 12.93
CA SER A 17 28.38 3.32 12.86
C SER A 17 28.46 2.33 11.70
N ALA A 18 29.66 2.00 11.26
CA ALA A 18 29.85 0.94 10.28
C ALA A 18 29.22 -0.36 10.79
N ASN A 19 28.43 -1.03 9.92
CA ASN A 19 27.72 -2.27 10.22
C ASN A 19 26.54 -2.19 11.25
N GLU A 20 26.08 -0.99 11.59
CA GLU A 20 24.92 -0.77 12.47
C GLU A 20 23.83 0.07 11.77
N GLY A 21 23.64 -0.14 10.47
CA GLY A 21 22.70 0.60 9.64
C GLY A 21 21.25 0.11 9.75
N ILE A 22 20.33 0.84 9.07
CA ILE A 22 18.90 0.53 9.07
C ILE A 22 18.61 -0.88 8.51
N GLU A 23 19.40 -1.33 7.55
CA GLU A 23 19.29 -2.66 6.95
C GLU A 23 19.39 -3.78 8.00
N LYS A 24 20.04 -3.54 9.14
CA LYS A 24 20.16 -4.51 10.24
C LYS A 24 18.82 -4.83 10.90
N LEU A 25 17.88 -3.92 10.85
CA LEU A 25 16.53 -4.16 11.37
C LEU A 25 15.78 -5.25 10.59
N PHE A 26 16.21 -5.54 9.36
CA PHE A 26 15.49 -6.38 8.41
C PHE A 26 16.32 -7.52 7.82
N ASP A 27 17.58 -7.70 8.25
CA ASP A 27 18.49 -8.73 7.71
C ASP A 27 18.19 -10.15 8.23
N GLY A 28 17.34 -10.26 9.24
CA GLY A 28 16.94 -11.54 9.84
C GLY A 28 17.94 -12.10 10.85
N ASP A 29 19.01 -11.36 11.17
CA ASP A 29 19.98 -11.72 12.21
C ASP A 29 19.77 -10.85 13.44
N ILE A 30 19.26 -11.42 14.53
CA ILE A 30 19.03 -10.70 15.79
C ILE A 30 20.31 -10.31 16.53
N ASN A 31 21.48 -10.78 16.11
CA ASN A 31 22.76 -10.43 16.69
C ASN A 31 23.34 -9.15 16.08
N THR A 32 22.80 -8.69 14.97
CA THR A 32 23.05 -7.37 14.39
C THR A 32 22.07 -6.35 14.97
N LYS A 33 22.33 -5.05 14.76
CA LYS A 33 21.43 -3.99 15.23
C LYS A 33 21.56 -2.72 14.39
N LEU A 34 20.50 -1.92 14.36
CA LEU A 34 20.63 -0.49 14.15
C LEU A 34 21.09 0.15 15.45
N CYS A 35 22.12 0.99 15.38
CA CYS A 35 22.51 1.88 16.45
C CYS A 35 22.85 3.25 15.89
N THR A 36 22.21 4.29 16.44
CA THR A 36 22.45 5.68 16.02
C THR A 36 22.50 6.61 17.21
N SER A 37 23.25 7.70 17.06
CA SER A 37 23.26 8.82 18.00
C SER A 37 22.34 9.96 17.58
N ASP A 38 21.57 9.80 16.49
CA ASP A 38 20.62 10.81 16.07
C ASP A 38 19.54 11.02 17.13
N GLY A 39 19.04 12.24 17.19
CA GLY A 39 17.96 12.60 18.10
C GLY A 39 16.60 12.16 17.61
N PHE A 40 15.61 12.37 18.45
CA PHE A 40 14.21 12.13 18.14
C PHE A 40 13.54 13.41 17.60
N PRO A 41 12.48 13.29 16.78
CA PRO A 41 11.87 12.04 16.28
C PRO A 41 12.75 11.32 15.24
N LEU A 42 12.87 10.01 15.38
CA LEU A 42 13.59 9.15 14.45
C LEU A 42 12.62 8.44 13.54
N ARG A 43 12.73 8.64 12.22
CA ARG A 43 11.84 8.04 11.21
C ARG A 43 12.55 6.93 10.46
N ILE A 44 11.90 5.79 10.37
CA ILE A 44 12.34 4.64 9.58
C ILE A 44 11.17 4.22 8.70
N SER A 45 11.37 4.20 7.38
CA SER A 45 10.35 3.76 6.43
C SER A 45 10.88 2.63 5.56
N TRP A 46 9.98 1.79 5.10
CA TRP A 46 10.27 0.69 4.19
C TRP A 46 9.12 0.45 3.24
N GLN A 47 9.41 -0.21 2.13
CA GLN A 47 8.43 -0.64 1.14
C GLN A 47 8.32 -2.15 1.14
N MET A 48 7.11 -2.66 1.15
CA MET A 48 6.79 -4.07 0.95
C MET A 48 6.77 -4.40 -0.54
N LYS A 49 7.19 -5.59 -0.93
CA LYS A 49 7.07 -6.06 -2.33
C LYS A 49 5.62 -6.16 -2.78
N LYS A 50 4.72 -6.51 -1.86
CA LYS A 50 3.27 -6.49 -2.05
C LYS A 50 2.63 -5.77 -0.87
N PRO A 51 1.47 -5.12 -1.04
CA PRO A 51 0.73 -4.57 0.09
C PRO A 51 0.38 -5.67 1.10
N ILE A 52 0.40 -5.35 2.38
CA ILE A 52 -0.04 -6.25 3.46
C ILE A 52 -1.05 -5.55 4.36
N ILE A 53 -1.96 -6.33 4.94
CA ILE A 53 -2.76 -5.95 6.10
C ILE A 53 -1.94 -6.36 7.32
N LEU A 54 -1.30 -5.39 7.96
CA LEU A 54 -0.44 -5.67 9.11
C LEU A 54 -1.31 -6.02 10.32
N LYS A 55 -1.11 -7.20 10.89
CA LYS A 55 -1.83 -7.66 12.09
C LYS A 55 -1.05 -7.45 13.37
N LYS A 56 0.26 -7.58 13.28
CA LYS A 56 1.17 -7.31 14.39
C LYS A 56 2.59 -7.04 13.91
N TYR A 57 3.33 -6.32 14.71
CA TYR A 57 4.76 -6.11 14.52
C TYR A 57 5.51 -6.39 15.81
N THR A 58 6.76 -6.78 15.70
CA THR A 58 7.61 -7.13 16.82
C THR A 58 8.89 -6.35 16.76
N LEU A 59 9.23 -5.69 17.85
CA LEU A 59 10.51 -5.03 18.05
C LEU A 59 11.38 -5.92 18.95
N THR A 60 12.61 -6.21 18.50
CA THR A 60 13.57 -7.00 19.27
C THR A 60 14.69 -6.08 19.77
N THR A 61 14.91 -6.06 21.07
CA THR A 61 15.98 -5.28 21.69
C THR A 61 17.36 -5.72 21.23
N ALA A 62 18.32 -4.80 21.25
CA ALA A 62 19.67 -5.08 20.82
C ALA A 62 20.40 -6.09 21.77
N ASN A 63 21.48 -6.66 21.28
CA ASN A 63 22.30 -7.66 22.00
C ASN A 63 23.04 -7.08 23.22
N ASP A 64 23.01 -5.78 23.43
CA ASP A 64 23.62 -5.05 24.54
C ASP A 64 22.64 -4.11 25.28
N SER A 65 21.32 -4.34 25.11
CA SER A 65 20.27 -3.51 25.73
C SER A 65 20.29 -3.52 27.26
N GLU A 66 20.83 -4.55 27.90
CA GLU A 66 21.02 -4.58 29.35
C GLU A 66 22.02 -3.50 29.80
N ALA A 67 23.10 -3.28 29.04
CA ALA A 67 24.07 -2.26 29.30
C ALA A 67 23.67 -0.85 28.86
N TYR A 68 22.88 -0.75 27.78
CA TYR A 68 22.52 0.49 27.13
C TYR A 68 21.00 0.66 26.98
N SER A 69 20.24 0.35 28.04
CA SER A 69 18.77 0.37 28.02
C SER A 69 18.17 1.73 27.69
N TYR A 70 18.92 2.81 27.95
CA TYR A 70 18.53 4.17 27.59
C TYR A 70 18.44 4.42 26.07
N ARG A 71 18.86 3.46 25.23
CA ARG A 71 18.72 3.50 23.77
C ARG A 71 17.48 2.77 23.27
N ASN A 72 16.78 2.03 24.13
CA ASN A 72 15.56 1.32 23.76
C ASN A 72 14.42 2.31 23.47
N PRO A 73 13.61 2.10 22.42
CA PRO A 73 12.49 2.99 22.14
C PRO A 73 11.42 2.89 23.24
N LYS A 74 10.86 4.04 23.63
CA LYS A 74 9.77 4.11 24.60
C LYS A 74 8.43 4.47 23.99
N SER A 75 8.43 5.31 22.98
CA SER A 75 7.20 5.77 22.34
C SER A 75 7.38 5.96 20.83
N TRP A 76 6.34 5.69 20.07
CA TRP A 76 6.32 5.86 18.61
C TRP A 76 4.92 5.91 18.04
N HIS A 77 4.86 6.30 16.77
CA HIS A 77 3.72 6.16 15.90
C HIS A 77 4.08 5.26 14.71
N LEU A 78 3.16 4.40 14.30
CA LEU A 78 3.26 3.59 13.09
C LEU A 78 2.28 4.10 12.04
N TYR A 79 2.72 4.19 10.80
CA TYR A 79 1.93 4.68 9.68
C TYR A 79 1.98 3.70 8.51
N GLY A 80 0.90 3.70 7.71
CA GLY A 80 0.81 3.02 6.43
C GLY A 80 0.55 3.98 5.28
N SER A 81 0.97 3.61 4.08
CA SER A 81 0.77 4.37 2.85
C SER A 81 0.76 3.45 1.62
N ASN A 82 0.03 3.83 0.57
CA ASN A 82 0.06 3.14 -0.72
C ASN A 82 0.82 3.93 -1.80
N ASN A 83 1.30 5.15 -1.49
CA ASN A 83 2.07 5.98 -2.43
C ASN A 83 3.40 6.49 -1.85
N GLY A 84 3.71 6.18 -0.58
CA GLY A 84 4.92 6.62 0.11
C GLY A 84 4.94 8.12 0.47
N THR A 85 3.87 8.86 0.22
CA THR A 85 3.79 10.32 0.45
C THR A 85 2.65 10.74 1.37
N SER A 86 1.49 10.10 1.24
CA SER A 86 0.33 10.32 2.10
C SER A 86 0.25 9.18 3.11
N TRP A 87 0.31 9.50 4.40
CA TRP A 87 0.45 8.54 5.47
C TRP A 87 -0.79 8.50 6.35
N THR A 88 -1.28 7.30 6.64
CA THR A 88 -2.35 7.04 7.60
C THR A 88 -1.75 6.47 8.87
N GLN A 89 -2.06 7.04 10.03
CA GLN A 89 -1.62 6.50 11.31
C GLN A 89 -2.35 5.19 11.60
N ILE A 90 -1.56 4.16 11.93
CA ILE A 90 -2.03 2.80 12.21
C ILE A 90 -2.04 2.53 13.72
N ASP A 91 -0.96 2.92 14.39
CA ASP A 91 -0.77 2.62 15.81
C ASP A 91 -0.04 3.75 16.53
N THR A 92 -0.24 3.82 17.84
CA THR A 92 0.43 4.76 18.75
C THR A 92 0.80 4.05 20.04
N VAL A 93 2.09 3.99 20.33
CA VAL A 93 2.62 3.48 21.59
C VAL A 93 3.25 4.64 22.37
N THR A 94 2.70 4.93 23.53
CA THR A 94 3.17 6.01 24.43
C THR A 94 4.09 5.49 25.53
N ASP A 95 3.97 4.24 25.90
CA ASP A 95 4.86 3.51 26.80
C ASP A 95 5.03 2.07 26.31
N SER A 96 6.20 1.77 25.78
CA SER A 96 6.48 0.50 25.11
C SER A 96 6.50 -0.72 26.03
N GLY A 97 6.74 -0.53 27.33
CA GLY A 97 7.02 -1.62 28.25
C GLY A 97 8.32 -2.38 27.95
N ILE A 98 9.19 -1.86 27.07
CA ILE A 98 10.47 -2.48 26.73
C ILE A 98 11.44 -2.40 27.92
N GLU A 99 11.84 -3.56 28.42
CA GLU A 99 12.76 -3.70 29.54
C GLU A 99 14.23 -3.67 29.09
N ALA A 100 15.14 -3.48 30.05
CA ALA A 100 16.59 -3.62 29.86
C ALA A 100 16.99 -5.08 29.74
N LYS A 101 16.63 -5.73 28.63
CA LYS A 101 16.90 -7.14 28.31
C LYS A 101 17.50 -7.26 26.92
N ASN A 102 18.55 -8.06 26.78
CA ASN A 102 19.16 -8.36 25.50
C ASN A 102 18.26 -9.28 24.65
N LEU A 103 18.17 -9.02 23.38
CA LEU A 103 17.51 -9.86 22.37
C LEU A 103 16.07 -10.28 22.72
N LYS A 104 15.37 -9.47 23.51
CA LYS A 104 13.98 -9.73 23.91
C LYS A 104 13.01 -9.14 22.90
N ALA A 105 12.08 -9.97 22.44
CA ALA A 105 11.04 -9.58 21.49
C ALA A 105 9.81 -9.04 22.23
N TYR A 106 9.26 -7.93 21.72
CA TYR A 106 8.03 -7.28 22.18
C TYR A 106 7.09 -7.12 21.00
N THR A 107 5.89 -7.69 21.10
CA THR A 107 4.91 -7.71 20.00
C THR A 107 3.77 -6.77 20.31
N TYR A 108 3.38 -5.99 19.29
CA TYR A 108 2.28 -5.03 19.29
C TYR A 108 1.28 -5.44 18.21
N GLU A 109 0.00 -5.46 18.53
CA GLU A 109 -1.06 -5.81 17.62
C GLU A 109 -1.67 -4.57 16.98
N THR A 110 -2.21 -4.72 15.78
CA THR A 110 -2.92 -3.66 15.05
C THR A 110 -4.30 -4.17 14.62
N ASP A 111 -5.29 -3.27 14.60
CA ASP A 111 -6.66 -3.62 14.21
C ASP A 111 -7.02 -3.13 12.80
N ILE A 112 -6.02 -2.83 11.98
CA ILE A 112 -6.27 -2.33 10.62
C ILE A 112 -6.87 -3.41 9.73
N GLN A 113 -7.74 -2.97 8.82
CA GLN A 113 -8.30 -3.81 7.77
C GLN A 113 -7.77 -3.43 6.38
N GLU A 114 -7.20 -2.24 6.25
CA GLU A 114 -6.61 -1.74 5.02
C GLU A 114 -5.21 -2.30 4.82
N SER A 115 -4.89 -2.57 3.55
CA SER A 115 -3.54 -2.96 3.16
C SER A 115 -2.69 -1.76 2.77
N TYR A 116 -1.42 -1.80 3.13
CA TYR A 116 -0.46 -0.77 2.75
C TYR A 116 0.80 -1.40 2.15
N GLN A 117 1.37 -0.70 1.15
CA GLN A 117 2.64 -1.10 0.54
C GLN A 117 3.84 -0.44 1.23
N TYR A 118 3.64 0.72 1.83
CA TYR A 118 4.68 1.45 2.54
C TYR A 118 4.33 1.56 4.01
N TYR A 119 5.32 1.41 4.87
CA TYR A 119 5.20 1.60 6.30
C TYR A 119 6.27 2.57 6.79
N LEU A 120 5.93 3.34 7.81
CA LEU A 120 6.82 4.25 8.49
C LEU A 120 6.59 4.13 9.99
N ILE A 121 7.67 3.91 10.75
CA ILE A 121 7.65 4.03 12.19
C ILE A 121 8.41 5.31 12.59
N GLN A 122 7.77 6.15 13.38
CA GLN A 122 8.36 7.37 13.92
C GLN A 122 8.53 7.20 15.42
N PHE A 123 9.74 6.95 15.86
CA PHE A 123 10.09 6.89 17.26
C PHE A 123 10.18 8.31 17.83
N GLU A 124 9.46 8.57 18.93
CA GLU A 124 9.34 9.89 19.54
C GLU A 124 10.32 10.08 20.69
N GLY A 125 10.80 8.99 21.29
CA GLY A 125 11.75 9.07 22.38
C GLY A 125 12.13 7.72 22.98
N ASN A 126 13.16 7.76 23.80
CA ASN A 126 13.65 6.64 24.63
C ASN A 126 13.32 6.82 26.13
N GLY A 127 12.55 7.85 26.47
CA GLY A 127 12.16 8.16 27.84
C GLY A 127 13.28 8.76 28.71
N THR A 128 14.40 9.17 28.11
CA THR A 128 15.54 9.77 28.80
C THR A 128 16.02 11.04 28.11
N ILE A 129 16.91 11.77 28.78
CA ILE A 129 17.60 12.96 28.20
C ILE A 129 18.80 12.57 27.33
N TYR A 130 19.18 11.29 27.30
CA TYR A 130 20.31 10.82 26.51
C TYR A 130 19.91 10.58 25.07
N TYR A 131 20.73 11.02 24.14
CA TYR A 131 20.56 10.74 22.71
C TYR A 131 21.03 9.31 22.43
N GLY A 132 20.36 8.71 21.47
CA GLY A 132 20.71 7.41 20.95
C GLY A 132 19.51 6.49 20.86
N PHE A 133 19.55 5.66 19.86
CA PHE A 133 18.53 4.65 19.57
C PHE A 133 19.24 3.36 19.16
N GLN A 134 18.72 2.23 19.60
CA GLN A 134 19.16 0.92 19.12
C GLN A 134 18.00 -0.07 19.08
N LEU A 135 18.07 -0.98 18.12
CA LEU A 135 17.13 -2.08 17.98
C LEU A 135 17.77 -3.18 17.13
N ALA A 136 17.61 -4.46 17.51
CA ALA A 136 18.14 -5.58 16.73
C ALA A 136 17.28 -5.87 15.49
N ALA A 137 15.95 -5.93 15.64
CA ALA A 137 15.10 -6.30 14.53
C ALA A 137 13.70 -5.69 14.63
N ILE A 138 13.09 -5.49 13.47
CA ILE A 138 11.65 -5.28 13.29
C ILE A 138 11.12 -6.46 12.49
N SER A 139 10.14 -7.18 13.04
CA SER A 139 9.43 -8.26 12.34
C SER A 139 7.98 -7.85 12.13
N LEU A 140 7.46 -8.15 10.96
CA LEU A 140 6.09 -7.87 10.57
C LEU A 140 5.33 -9.19 10.41
N ASN A 141 4.09 -9.22 10.83
CA ASN A 141 3.18 -10.32 10.61
C ASN A 141 1.80 -9.78 10.19
N GLY A 142 1.27 -10.31 9.13
CA GLY A 142 0.01 -9.87 8.55
C GLY A 142 -0.34 -10.72 7.35
N ASP A 143 -1.43 -10.39 6.73
CA ASP A 143 -1.88 -11.05 5.51
C ASP A 143 -1.36 -10.25 4.32
N VAL A 144 -0.70 -10.94 3.38
CA VAL A 144 -0.46 -10.32 2.07
C VAL A 144 -1.84 -9.98 1.55
N ALA A 145 -2.06 -8.70 1.30
CA ALA A 145 -3.22 -8.33 0.53
C ALA A 145 -3.13 -9.12 -0.75
N ASP A 146 -4.11 -10.01 -0.92
CA ASP A 146 -4.24 -10.74 -2.15
C ASP A 146 -4.62 -9.70 -3.19
N VAL A 147 -3.59 -9.03 -3.75
CA VAL A 147 -3.82 -8.06 -4.85
C VAL A 147 -4.46 -8.77 -6.04
N ASP A 148 -4.36 -10.11 -6.10
CA ASP A 148 -5.12 -10.93 -7.04
C ASP A 148 -6.56 -11.18 -6.54
N LYS A 149 -6.84 -11.01 -5.23
CA LYS A 149 -8.19 -10.96 -4.64
C LYS A 149 -8.71 -9.54 -4.43
N GLU A 150 -7.83 -8.54 -4.28
CA GLU A 150 -8.19 -7.11 -4.25
C GLU A 150 -8.16 -6.46 -5.64
N MET A 151 -7.52 -7.03 -6.62
CA MET A 151 -7.92 -6.91 -8.01
C MET A 151 -9.17 -7.77 -8.14
N GLY A 152 -10.25 -7.23 -7.65
CA GLY A 152 -11.53 -7.83 -7.46
C GLY A 152 -11.84 -8.86 -8.52
N GLU A 153 -12.65 -9.85 -8.23
CA GLU A 153 -13.25 -10.72 -9.23
C GLU A 153 -13.45 -9.93 -10.50
N ASP A 154 -13.09 -10.49 -11.64
CA ASP A 154 -13.39 -9.86 -12.92
C ASP A 154 -14.88 -9.51 -12.95
N LEU A 155 -15.16 -8.24 -12.73
CA LEU A 155 -16.52 -7.73 -12.59
C LEU A 155 -17.28 -7.67 -13.90
N SER A 156 -16.70 -8.13 -15.01
CA SER A 156 -17.41 -8.26 -16.29
C SER A 156 -18.65 -9.15 -16.17
N SER A 157 -18.62 -10.15 -15.29
CA SER A 157 -19.80 -10.97 -14.97
C SER A 157 -20.89 -10.22 -14.19
N TYR A 158 -20.57 -9.10 -13.55
CA TYR A 158 -21.49 -8.24 -12.80
C TYR A 158 -22.09 -7.11 -13.64
N TYR A 159 -21.66 -6.96 -14.87
CA TYR A 159 -22.29 -6.03 -15.79
C TYR A 159 -23.75 -6.46 -16.03
N ASP A 160 -24.67 -5.51 -15.98
CA ASP A 160 -26.09 -5.72 -16.27
C ASP A 160 -26.42 -5.16 -17.66
N SER A 161 -26.30 -3.86 -17.82
CA SER A 161 -26.71 -3.18 -19.05
C SER A 161 -26.08 -1.80 -19.19
N ILE A 162 -26.14 -1.27 -20.41
CA ILE A 162 -25.86 0.16 -20.67
C ILE A 162 -27.00 0.98 -20.09
N PHE A 163 -26.63 1.99 -19.28
CA PHE A 163 -27.59 2.93 -18.70
C PHE A 163 -27.87 4.04 -19.71
N ALA A 164 -28.95 3.89 -20.48
CA ALA A 164 -29.22 4.67 -21.67
C ALA A 164 -29.40 6.17 -21.42
N SER A 165 -29.95 6.57 -20.26
CA SER A 165 -30.22 8.00 -19.95
C SER A 165 -28.94 8.82 -19.77
N ALA A 166 -27.82 8.21 -19.41
CA ALA A 166 -26.53 8.87 -19.21
C ALA A 166 -25.49 8.53 -20.29
N THR A 167 -25.86 7.70 -21.28
CA THR A 167 -24.98 7.31 -22.38
C THR A 167 -25.27 8.16 -23.61
N THR A 168 -24.27 8.89 -24.07
CA THR A 168 -24.36 9.68 -25.31
C THR A 168 -23.67 9.02 -26.50
N ALA A 169 -22.82 8.02 -26.26
CA ALA A 169 -22.19 7.23 -27.30
C ALA A 169 -23.26 6.43 -28.08
N LYS A 170 -23.25 6.55 -29.38
CA LYS A 170 -24.21 5.86 -30.27
C LYS A 170 -23.63 4.59 -30.89
N GLY A 171 -22.33 4.59 -31.10
CA GLY A 171 -21.66 3.55 -31.87
C GLY A 171 -21.92 3.69 -33.38
N ASN A 172 -21.42 2.73 -34.14
CA ASN A 172 -21.59 2.63 -35.57
C ASN A 172 -21.88 1.18 -35.98
N GLY A 173 -23.11 0.89 -36.35
CA GLY A 173 -23.54 -0.48 -36.69
C GLY A 173 -23.38 -1.43 -35.51
N ASP A 174 -22.58 -2.47 -35.69
CA ASP A 174 -22.30 -3.47 -34.66
C ASP A 174 -21.21 -3.00 -33.65
N GLU A 175 -20.58 -1.85 -33.87
CA GLU A 175 -19.53 -1.29 -33.01
C GLU A 175 -20.12 -0.36 -31.93
N LYS A 176 -20.95 -0.92 -31.03
CA LYS A 176 -21.81 -0.22 -30.05
C LYS A 176 -21.24 -0.25 -28.62
N PRO A 177 -21.76 0.60 -27.72
CA PRO A 177 -21.26 0.68 -26.34
C PRO A 177 -21.24 -0.65 -25.56
N SER A 178 -22.19 -1.55 -25.80
CA SER A 178 -22.24 -2.86 -25.13
C SER A 178 -21.05 -3.76 -25.45
N ASN A 179 -20.36 -3.54 -26.57
CA ASN A 179 -19.18 -4.32 -26.95
C ASN A 179 -17.99 -4.10 -26.01
N LEU A 180 -18.01 -3.05 -25.21
CA LEU A 180 -16.99 -2.84 -24.18
C LEU A 180 -17.07 -3.80 -23.00
N PHE A 181 -18.20 -4.53 -22.88
CA PHE A 181 -18.53 -5.39 -21.74
C PHE A 181 -18.89 -6.83 -22.15
N ASP A 182 -18.66 -7.20 -23.41
CA ASP A 182 -19.00 -8.53 -23.94
C ASP A 182 -17.90 -9.59 -23.75
N GLY A 183 -16.76 -9.20 -23.15
CA GLY A 183 -15.61 -10.07 -22.91
C GLY A 183 -14.79 -10.38 -24.18
N SER A 184 -15.17 -9.86 -25.34
CA SER A 184 -14.49 -10.12 -26.64
C SER A 184 -13.46 -9.04 -26.94
N LYS A 185 -12.26 -9.44 -27.34
CA LYS A 185 -11.23 -8.54 -27.87
C LYS A 185 -11.41 -8.27 -29.37
N GLU A 186 -12.31 -9.00 -30.03
CA GLU A 186 -12.59 -8.85 -31.46
C GLU A 186 -13.69 -7.83 -31.73
N SER A 187 -14.55 -7.59 -30.75
CA SER A 187 -15.56 -6.53 -30.80
C SER A 187 -14.99 -5.21 -30.26
N LYS A 188 -15.59 -4.10 -30.61
CA LYS A 188 -15.19 -2.78 -30.17
C LYS A 188 -16.35 -1.79 -30.17
N LEU A 189 -16.16 -0.68 -29.48
CA LEU A 189 -16.93 0.55 -29.71
C LEU A 189 -16.21 1.43 -30.73
N PHE A 190 -16.92 1.92 -31.74
CA PHE A 190 -16.47 3.02 -32.57
C PHE A 190 -17.46 4.18 -32.50
N GLU A 191 -16.99 5.36 -32.11
CA GLU A 191 -17.79 6.55 -31.97
C GLU A 191 -17.20 7.70 -32.81
N PHE A 192 -18.05 8.41 -33.56
CA PHE A 192 -17.61 9.54 -34.38
C PHE A 192 -17.41 10.82 -33.55
N SER A 193 -18.09 10.92 -32.42
CA SER A 193 -17.95 12.09 -31.53
C SER A 193 -16.64 12.04 -30.77
N ASN A 194 -15.97 13.18 -30.70
CA ASN A 194 -14.76 13.32 -29.86
C ASN A 194 -15.06 13.61 -28.37
N LYS A 195 -16.36 13.72 -28.02
CA LYS A 195 -16.85 13.85 -26.64
C LYS A 195 -18.10 12.99 -26.50
N PHE A 196 -18.05 12.00 -25.65
CA PHE A 196 -19.19 11.15 -25.36
C PHE A 196 -19.08 10.62 -23.92
N SER A 197 -20.18 10.13 -23.41
CA SER A 197 -20.26 9.39 -22.15
C SER A 197 -20.79 8.01 -22.39
N ILE A 198 -20.35 7.07 -21.55
CA ILE A 198 -20.88 5.72 -21.47
C ILE A 198 -21.15 5.47 -19.99
N ALA A 199 -22.41 5.21 -19.68
CA ALA A 199 -22.80 4.79 -18.34
C ALA A 199 -23.31 3.35 -18.41
N TRP A 200 -22.94 2.57 -17.42
CA TRP A 200 -23.39 1.20 -17.31
C TRP A 200 -23.88 0.90 -15.90
N LYS A 201 -24.73 -0.08 -15.81
CA LYS A 201 -25.30 -0.57 -14.57
C LYS A 201 -24.67 -1.90 -14.22
N MET A 202 -24.31 -2.07 -12.97
CA MET A 202 -23.89 -3.35 -12.39
C MET A 202 -25.10 -4.06 -11.79
N LYS A 203 -25.12 -5.39 -11.76
CA LYS A 203 -26.19 -6.21 -11.16
C LYS A 203 -26.36 -5.94 -9.67
N GLN A 204 -25.30 -5.50 -9.00
CA GLN A 204 -25.30 -5.13 -7.58
C GLN A 204 -24.33 -4.00 -7.33
N ASN A 205 -24.45 -3.35 -6.18
CA ASN A 205 -23.49 -2.34 -5.74
C ASN A 205 -22.11 -2.98 -5.60
N THR A 206 -21.13 -2.35 -6.22
CA THR A 206 -19.79 -2.90 -6.38
C THR A 206 -18.76 -1.83 -6.05
N THR A 207 -17.75 -2.19 -5.29
CA THR A 207 -16.57 -1.35 -5.09
C THR A 207 -15.56 -1.64 -6.19
N LEU A 208 -15.20 -0.61 -6.95
CA LEU A 208 -14.24 -0.72 -8.04
C LEU A 208 -12.86 -0.30 -7.55
N TYR A 209 -11.90 -1.21 -7.55
CA TYR A 209 -10.51 -0.96 -7.16
C TYR A 209 -9.61 -0.63 -8.35
N SER A 210 -9.89 -1.23 -9.50
CA SER A 210 -9.13 -1.00 -10.72
C SER A 210 -10.02 -1.18 -11.95
N TYR A 211 -9.58 -0.70 -13.08
CA TYR A 211 -10.21 -0.96 -14.38
C TYR A 211 -9.16 -0.94 -15.48
N THR A 212 -9.43 -1.67 -16.53
CA THR A 212 -8.58 -1.74 -17.71
C THR A 212 -9.34 -1.26 -18.94
N ILE A 213 -8.71 -0.46 -19.76
CA ILE A 213 -9.21 -0.08 -21.07
C ILE A 213 -8.34 -0.78 -22.11
N THR A 214 -8.95 -1.63 -22.90
CA THR A 214 -8.27 -2.33 -24.00
C THR A 214 -8.45 -1.56 -25.30
N THR A 215 -7.38 -1.31 -26.02
CA THR A 215 -7.43 -0.68 -27.34
C THR A 215 -8.07 -1.63 -28.34
N ALA A 216 -8.73 -1.07 -29.36
CA ALA A 216 -9.38 -1.85 -30.40
C ALA A 216 -8.40 -2.71 -31.20
N ASN A 217 -8.86 -3.83 -31.74
CA ASN A 217 -8.09 -4.78 -32.55
C ASN A 217 -7.46 -4.15 -33.81
N ASP A 218 -8.02 -3.06 -34.32
CA ASP A 218 -7.50 -2.30 -35.47
C ASP A 218 -6.76 -1.00 -35.09
N ASN A 219 -6.40 -0.83 -33.83
CA ASN A 219 -5.76 0.39 -33.34
C ASN A 219 -4.42 0.69 -34.02
N ALA A 220 -3.66 -0.33 -34.41
CA ALA A 220 -2.43 -0.16 -35.16
C ALA A 220 -2.65 0.55 -36.52
N LYS A 221 -3.80 0.26 -37.15
CA LYS A 221 -4.22 0.90 -38.41
C LYS A 221 -4.78 2.31 -38.21
N TYR A 222 -5.47 2.55 -37.08
CA TYR A 222 -6.16 3.79 -36.79
C TYR A 222 -5.77 4.40 -35.43
N PRO A 223 -4.48 4.72 -35.18
CA PRO A 223 -4.01 5.14 -33.86
C PRO A 223 -4.63 6.45 -33.37
N ASN A 224 -5.14 7.28 -34.27
CA ASN A 224 -5.77 8.56 -33.92
C ASN A 224 -7.19 8.41 -33.31
N ARG A 225 -7.74 7.18 -33.30
CA ARG A 225 -9.05 6.86 -32.70
C ARG A 225 -8.95 6.49 -31.23
N THR A 226 -7.73 6.34 -30.70
CA THR A 226 -7.49 6.01 -29.29
C THR A 226 -7.88 7.18 -28.39
N ILE A 227 -8.61 6.89 -27.32
CA ILE A 227 -8.96 7.89 -26.31
C ILE A 227 -7.71 8.43 -25.62
N LYS A 228 -7.69 9.77 -25.40
CA LYS A 228 -6.55 10.47 -24.79
C LYS A 228 -6.83 10.93 -23.37
N ALA A 229 -8.10 11.18 -23.04
CA ALA A 229 -8.49 11.65 -21.72
C ALA A 229 -9.92 11.22 -21.39
N TRP A 230 -10.16 10.88 -20.14
CA TRP A 230 -11.48 10.53 -19.64
C TRP A 230 -11.59 10.83 -18.15
N LYS A 231 -12.81 10.76 -17.64
CA LYS A 231 -13.12 10.77 -16.21
C LYS A 231 -14.03 9.58 -15.92
N LEU A 232 -13.80 8.92 -14.79
CA LEU A 232 -14.66 7.86 -14.29
C LEU A 232 -15.44 8.37 -13.08
N TYR A 233 -16.72 8.06 -13.03
CA TYR A 233 -17.62 8.41 -11.94
C TYR A 233 -18.36 7.17 -11.47
N GLY A 234 -18.73 7.14 -10.19
CA GLY A 234 -19.63 6.13 -9.63
C GLY A 234 -20.88 6.78 -9.05
N SER A 235 -22.01 6.08 -9.14
CA SER A 235 -23.28 6.47 -8.53
C SER A 235 -23.99 5.23 -8.00
N THR A 236 -24.68 5.35 -6.89
CA THR A 236 -25.49 4.27 -6.30
C THR A 236 -26.91 4.20 -6.87
N ASP A 237 -27.38 5.28 -7.47
CA ASP A 237 -28.76 5.41 -7.96
C ASP A 237 -28.85 5.81 -9.43
N GLY A 238 -27.70 5.99 -10.11
CA GLY A 238 -27.64 6.39 -11.51
C GLY A 238 -27.93 7.90 -11.73
N SER A 239 -28.04 8.67 -10.67
CA SER A 239 -28.14 10.14 -10.70
C SER A 239 -26.83 10.78 -10.23
N ASN A 240 -26.62 12.06 -10.57
CA ASN A 240 -25.40 12.80 -10.19
C ASN A 240 -25.37 13.13 -8.70
#